data_23920991bf958c4d4374871977b6add4
#
_entry.id   23920991bf958c4d4374871977b6add4
#
_cell.length_a   1.000
_cell.length_b   1.000
_cell.length_c   1.000
_cell.angle_alpha   90.00
_cell.angle_beta   90.00
_cell.angle_gamma   90.00
#
_symmetry.space_group_name_H-M   'P 1'
#
loop_
_entity.id
_entity.type
_entity.pdbx_description
1 polymer ?
#
loop_
_entity_poly.entity_id
_entity_poly.type
_entity_poly.pdbx_seq_one_letter_code
_entity_poly.pdbx_strand_id
1 'polypeptide(L)'
;MVTDTIKIKISKPKEIDNHIGILRIPMNDKAFANINSLNSEEVLDSFLENLDKFAEFDTAAIIMKKNHHAEIVRSKGFTQRGLDRSIQGYSINSAKRDEIDKYLHLKKYALINSNTRHPIWGDESEFSWIKSGICLPIGNNCQPIGYLTVDSESPNSFDQKTAENLSDFVYYVSTSLNNARQYEQIERQMMQLRALQGIDQAINSSLDLNISLEIVITKIMQQLNPDAIDILLVNPVTHNLNFKAGYGFRSHDHEHQYLVIGTGLSREAILERRICSIKDIQEERIQTVRSNLIDVERFVSYYCAPMIAKGQVIGVIELFFRREYEPEDEWLDFLSILANQTAIAVNNSQLYLSLQRSNIELENSINATIEGWVNTLDLRDKETEGHSQRVTDMTVKIAQLMGYNNSELTAIQRGALLHDIGKVGIPDSVLLKRTPLSDAEWEIMKMHPIYAYKILSKSIHLRNVVDIPYSHHEKWDGTGYPRGLKGAEIPMPARIFSMVDQWDALTSDRPYRKAWSEVKTLHYLKEQKGKHFDPYVADLFLENLGKVI
;
A
#
# COMPACT_ATOMS: atom_id res chain seq x y z
N MET A 1 -27.09 6.83 -11.81
CA MET A 1 -28.17 6.09 -12.49
C MET A 1 -27.70 4.68 -12.71
N VAL A 2 -28.52 3.77 -12.24
CA VAL A 2 -28.52 2.30 -12.42
C VAL A 2 -27.36 1.54 -11.77
N THR A 3 -27.61 1.20 -10.51
CA THR A 3 -26.96 0.11 -9.78
C THR A 3 -27.69 -1.18 -10.09
N ASP A 4 -27.12 -2.03 -10.96
CA ASP A 4 -27.60 -3.39 -11.15
C ASP A 4 -27.01 -4.30 -10.08
N THR A 5 -27.86 -4.65 -9.12
CA THR A 5 -27.59 -5.65 -8.10
C THR A 5 -27.75 -7.04 -8.71
N ILE A 6 -26.64 -7.73 -8.98
CA ILE A 6 -26.68 -9.13 -9.42
C ILE A 6 -27.11 -9.99 -8.23
N LYS A 7 -28.37 -10.43 -8.24
CA LYS A 7 -28.88 -11.49 -7.36
C LYS A 7 -28.41 -12.84 -7.88
N ILE A 8 -27.38 -13.42 -7.28
CA ILE A 8 -27.01 -14.81 -7.49
C ILE A 8 -28.06 -15.69 -6.80
N LYS A 9 -28.87 -16.34 -7.61
CA LYS A 9 -29.79 -17.40 -7.18
C LYS A 9 -28.96 -18.66 -6.91
N ILE A 10 -28.68 -18.98 -5.65
CA ILE A 10 -28.13 -20.27 -5.26
C ILE A 10 -29.27 -21.30 -5.44
N SER A 11 -29.20 -22.10 -6.49
CA SER A 11 -30.07 -23.25 -6.69
C SER A 11 -29.68 -24.34 -5.69
N LYS A 12 -30.68 -24.89 -5.00
CA LYS A 12 -30.53 -26.09 -4.16
C LYS A 12 -29.87 -27.22 -4.97
N PRO A 13 -28.97 -28.03 -4.36
CA PRO A 13 -28.35 -29.14 -5.05
C PRO A 13 -29.45 -30.14 -5.50
N LYS A 14 -29.41 -30.52 -6.78
CA LYS A 14 -30.21 -31.63 -7.30
C LYS A 14 -29.71 -32.92 -6.65
N GLU A 15 -30.66 -33.75 -6.18
CA GLU A 15 -30.41 -35.10 -5.76
C GLU A 15 -29.65 -35.85 -6.88
N ILE A 16 -28.44 -36.32 -6.53
CA ILE A 16 -27.70 -37.28 -7.34
C ILE A 16 -28.20 -38.67 -6.97
N ASP A 17 -28.89 -39.31 -7.90
CA ASP A 17 -29.43 -40.67 -7.74
C ASP A 17 -28.31 -41.69 -7.54
N ASN A 18 -28.50 -42.52 -6.53
CA ASN A 18 -27.56 -43.48 -5.95
C ASN A 18 -27.60 -44.85 -6.61
N HIS A 19 -26.44 -45.36 -6.97
CA HIS A 19 -26.17 -46.80 -6.96
C HIS A 19 -24.86 -47.09 -6.21
N ILE A 20 -24.86 -46.84 -4.89
CA ILE A 20 -23.92 -47.42 -3.93
C ILE A 20 -24.79 -47.83 -2.74
N GLY A 21 -24.65 -49.12 -2.33
CA GLY A 21 -25.40 -49.66 -1.21
C GLY A 21 -25.16 -48.86 0.05
N ILE A 22 -26.10 -48.00 0.40
CA ILE A 22 -26.01 -47.11 1.55
C ILE A 22 -26.32 -47.96 2.79
N LEU A 23 -25.33 -48.14 3.62
CA LEU A 23 -25.58 -48.37 5.06
C LEU A 23 -26.52 -47.26 5.54
N ARG A 24 -27.74 -47.64 5.99
CA ARG A 24 -28.67 -46.73 6.67
C ARG A 24 -28.08 -46.38 8.04
N ILE A 25 -27.05 -45.52 8.07
CA ILE A 25 -26.67 -44.83 9.29
C ILE A 25 -27.81 -43.85 9.55
N PRO A 26 -28.47 -43.85 10.71
CA PRO A 26 -29.50 -42.90 11.02
C PRO A 26 -28.84 -41.52 11.16
N MET A 27 -28.87 -40.73 10.08
CA MET A 27 -28.26 -39.39 9.99
C MET A 27 -28.95 -38.32 10.89
N ASN A 28 -29.93 -38.71 11.70
CA ASN A 28 -30.69 -37.77 12.55
C ASN A 28 -30.24 -37.73 14.00
N ASP A 29 -29.16 -38.42 14.35
CA ASP A 29 -28.67 -38.42 15.71
C ASP A 29 -27.75 -37.21 15.94
N LYS A 30 -28.00 -36.40 16.97
CA LYS A 30 -27.17 -35.25 17.35
C LYS A 30 -25.67 -35.60 17.49
N ALA A 31 -25.38 -36.85 17.74
CA ALA A 31 -24.01 -37.37 17.85
C ALA A 31 -23.22 -37.31 16.52
N PHE A 32 -23.88 -37.27 15.36
CA PHE A 32 -23.22 -37.14 14.05
C PHE A 32 -23.16 -35.68 13.55
N ALA A 33 -23.75 -34.75 14.26
CA ALA A 33 -23.76 -33.34 13.83
C ALA A 33 -22.36 -32.75 13.75
N ASN A 34 -21.48 -33.08 14.68
CA ASN A 34 -20.11 -32.56 14.75
C ASN A 34 -19.15 -33.24 13.76
N ILE A 35 -19.50 -34.41 13.18
CA ILE A 35 -18.68 -35.03 12.13
C ILE A 35 -18.68 -34.16 10.85
N ASN A 36 -19.72 -33.36 10.63
CA ASN A 36 -19.80 -32.42 9.52
C ASN A 36 -19.34 -30.98 9.90
N SER A 37 -18.63 -30.85 11.03
CA SER A 37 -18.03 -29.57 11.41
C SER A 37 -16.99 -29.12 10.39
N LEU A 38 -16.85 -27.80 10.24
CA LEU A 38 -15.78 -27.16 9.48
C LEU A 38 -14.50 -27.00 10.31
N ASN A 39 -14.47 -27.53 11.53
CA ASN A 39 -13.31 -27.55 12.42
C ASN A 39 -12.75 -28.97 12.50
N SER A 40 -11.49 -29.16 12.15
CA SER A 40 -10.84 -30.48 12.10
C SER A 40 -10.73 -31.14 13.47
N GLU A 41 -10.55 -30.38 14.55
CA GLU A 41 -10.49 -30.89 15.94
C GLU A 41 -11.83 -31.46 16.39
N GLU A 42 -12.93 -30.75 16.11
CA GLU A 42 -14.29 -31.21 16.41
C GLU A 42 -14.66 -32.49 15.63
N VAL A 43 -14.20 -32.59 14.39
CA VAL A 43 -14.37 -33.81 13.58
C VAL A 43 -13.63 -34.98 14.21
N LEU A 44 -12.39 -34.81 14.68
CA LEU A 44 -11.59 -35.85 15.33
C LEU A 44 -12.19 -36.27 16.66
N ASP A 45 -12.70 -35.33 17.47
CA ASP A 45 -13.39 -35.64 18.73
C ASP A 45 -14.64 -36.47 18.49
N SER A 46 -15.49 -36.01 17.56
CA SER A 46 -16.71 -36.74 17.18
C SER A 46 -16.41 -38.12 16.56
N PHE A 47 -15.28 -38.25 15.84
CA PHE A 47 -14.82 -39.53 15.30
C PHE A 47 -14.59 -40.53 16.41
N LEU A 48 -13.78 -40.15 17.40
CA LEU A 48 -13.42 -41.06 18.51
C LEU A 48 -14.65 -41.40 19.39
N GLU A 49 -15.52 -40.44 19.65
CA GLU A 49 -16.73 -40.64 20.45
C GLU A 49 -17.72 -41.62 19.81
N ASN A 50 -17.80 -41.65 18.49
CA ASN A 50 -18.76 -42.52 17.79
C ASN A 50 -18.26 -43.91 17.45
N LEU A 51 -16.99 -44.22 17.69
CA LEU A 51 -16.43 -45.56 17.37
C LEU A 51 -17.15 -46.70 18.07
N ASP A 52 -17.60 -46.53 19.32
CA ASP A 52 -18.33 -47.54 20.10
C ASP A 52 -19.62 -48.05 19.42
N LYS A 53 -20.16 -47.30 18.46
CA LYS A 53 -21.37 -47.69 17.71
C LYS A 53 -21.07 -48.74 16.65
N PHE A 54 -19.81 -48.90 16.26
CA PHE A 54 -19.39 -49.75 15.15
C PHE A 54 -18.61 -50.99 15.59
N ALA A 55 -17.94 -50.92 16.76
CA ALA A 55 -17.19 -52.04 17.30
C ALA A 55 -17.08 -51.92 18.82
N GLU A 56 -17.09 -53.08 19.52
CA GLU A 56 -16.66 -53.17 20.91
C GLU A 56 -15.14 -53.32 20.93
N PHE A 57 -14.43 -52.48 21.70
CA PHE A 57 -12.97 -52.44 21.76
C PHE A 57 -12.48 -52.04 23.16
N ASP A 58 -11.24 -52.40 23.46
CA ASP A 58 -10.56 -52.00 24.68
C ASP A 58 -9.87 -50.63 24.52
N THR A 59 -9.19 -50.41 23.39
CA THR A 59 -8.52 -49.18 23.09
C THR A 59 -8.69 -48.77 21.63
N ALA A 60 -8.65 -47.45 21.38
CA ALA A 60 -8.60 -46.90 20.04
C ALA A 60 -7.67 -45.67 20.00
N ALA A 61 -6.94 -45.52 18.89
CA ALA A 61 -6.08 -44.37 18.68
C ALA A 61 -6.20 -43.84 17.24
N ILE A 62 -6.32 -42.51 17.12
CA ILE A 62 -6.25 -41.77 15.86
C ILE A 62 -4.84 -41.19 15.77
N ILE A 63 -4.14 -41.52 14.71
CA ILE A 63 -2.77 -41.12 14.44
C ILE A 63 -2.74 -40.31 13.17
N MET A 64 -2.27 -39.06 13.25
CA MET A 64 -2.21 -38.16 12.08
C MET A 64 -0.77 -37.97 11.64
N LYS A 65 -0.58 -37.92 10.31
CA LYS A 65 0.74 -37.64 9.70
C LYS A 65 1.07 -36.18 9.77
N LYS A 66 2.30 -35.88 10.17
CA LYS A 66 3.00 -34.60 10.02
C LYS A 66 4.17 -34.77 9.05
N ASN A 67 4.84 -33.67 8.67
CA ASN A 67 5.88 -33.66 7.62
C ASN A 67 6.90 -34.81 7.74
N HIS A 68 7.47 -35.03 8.92
CA HIS A 68 8.54 -36.02 9.12
C HIS A 68 8.18 -37.20 10.06
N HIS A 69 7.01 -37.18 10.71
CA HIS A 69 6.56 -38.19 11.66
C HIS A 69 5.04 -38.33 11.63
N ALA A 70 4.51 -39.25 12.41
CA ALA A 70 3.08 -39.31 12.69
C ALA A 70 2.87 -39.39 14.21
N GLU A 71 1.85 -38.73 14.73
CA GLU A 71 1.60 -38.64 16.16
C GLU A 71 0.16 -39.03 16.50
N ILE A 72 -0.05 -39.52 17.72
CA ILE A 72 -1.38 -39.79 18.24
C ILE A 72 -2.04 -38.47 18.60
N VAL A 73 -3.13 -38.11 17.89
CA VAL A 73 -3.90 -36.89 18.14
C VAL A 73 -5.09 -37.11 19.04
N ARG A 74 -5.66 -38.32 19.03
CA ARG A 74 -6.78 -38.71 19.90
C ARG A 74 -6.63 -40.18 20.28
N SER A 75 -7.01 -40.52 21.53
CA SER A 75 -7.00 -41.86 22.02
C SER A 75 -8.11 -42.12 23.04
N LYS A 76 -8.55 -43.39 23.15
CA LYS A 76 -9.59 -43.85 24.08
C LYS A 76 -9.22 -45.18 24.66
N GLY A 77 -9.51 -45.41 25.96
CA GLY A 77 -9.34 -46.70 26.66
C GLY A 77 -7.95 -46.92 27.27
N PHE A 78 -6.93 -46.15 26.93
CA PHE A 78 -5.54 -46.36 27.42
C PHE A 78 -5.36 -45.96 28.89
N THR A 79 -6.10 -44.97 29.40
CA THR A 79 -6.08 -44.52 30.80
C THR A 79 -6.41 -45.68 31.77
N GLN A 80 -7.40 -46.50 31.41
CA GLN A 80 -7.84 -47.63 32.23
C GLN A 80 -6.77 -48.72 32.37
N ARG A 81 -5.77 -48.69 31.47
CA ARG A 81 -4.64 -49.63 31.44
C ARG A 81 -3.34 -49.01 31.96
N GLY A 82 -3.38 -47.77 32.45
CA GLY A 82 -2.21 -47.04 32.96
C GLY A 82 -1.19 -46.66 31.87
N LEU A 83 -1.59 -46.61 30.59
CA LEU A 83 -0.72 -46.36 29.44
C LEU A 83 -0.75 -44.91 28.97
N ASP A 84 -1.30 -43.95 29.75
CA ASP A 84 -1.40 -42.55 29.37
C ASP A 84 -0.05 -41.92 29.00
N ARG A 85 1.00 -42.25 29.79
CA ARG A 85 2.34 -41.68 29.54
C ARG A 85 2.97 -42.23 28.26
N SER A 86 2.69 -43.51 27.95
CA SER A 86 3.21 -44.16 26.74
C SER A 86 2.52 -43.69 25.47
N ILE A 87 1.27 -43.21 25.59
CA ILE A 87 0.48 -42.69 24.48
C ILE A 87 0.70 -41.19 24.30
N GLN A 88 0.82 -40.41 25.40
CA GLN A 88 1.16 -39.01 25.33
C GLN A 88 2.59 -38.82 24.78
N GLY A 89 2.69 -38.25 23.57
CA GLY A 89 3.98 -38.05 22.90
C GLY A 89 4.48 -39.26 22.08
N TYR A 90 3.66 -40.33 21.96
CA TYR A 90 4.00 -41.42 21.05
C TYR A 90 4.09 -40.94 19.61
N SER A 91 5.27 -41.08 19.03
CA SER A 91 5.56 -40.59 17.68
C SER A 91 6.11 -41.72 16.80
N ILE A 92 5.56 -41.83 15.62
CA ILE A 92 5.99 -42.79 14.61
C ILE A 92 6.96 -42.09 13.67
N ASN A 93 8.21 -42.52 13.64
CA ASN A 93 9.21 -41.96 12.74
C ASN A 93 8.90 -42.25 11.26
N SER A 94 9.58 -41.56 10.34
CA SER A 94 9.36 -41.71 8.90
C SER A 94 9.53 -43.15 8.39
N ALA A 95 10.51 -43.87 8.87
CA ALA A 95 10.77 -45.26 8.42
C ALA A 95 9.63 -46.22 8.80
N LYS A 96 9.15 -46.16 10.06
CA LYS A 96 8.00 -46.98 10.53
C LYS A 96 6.70 -46.52 9.84
N ARG A 97 6.52 -45.24 9.60
CA ARG A 97 5.38 -44.72 8.82
C ARG A 97 5.34 -45.27 7.40
N ASP A 98 6.48 -45.31 6.71
CA ASP A 98 6.56 -45.82 5.34
C ASP A 98 6.32 -47.36 5.31
N GLU A 99 6.68 -48.10 6.37
CA GLU A 99 6.34 -49.49 6.53
C GLU A 99 4.84 -49.72 6.70
N ILE A 100 4.16 -48.89 7.52
CA ILE A 100 2.70 -48.92 7.71
C ILE A 100 1.99 -48.57 6.39
N ASP A 101 2.47 -47.57 5.67
CA ASP A 101 1.90 -47.18 4.37
C ASP A 101 2.02 -48.31 3.36
N LYS A 102 3.15 -48.99 3.25
CA LYS A 102 3.32 -50.16 2.39
C LYS A 102 2.42 -51.33 2.80
N TYR A 103 2.26 -51.56 4.12
CA TYR A 103 1.39 -52.60 4.61
C TYR A 103 -0.09 -52.37 4.31
N LEU A 104 -0.54 -51.10 4.43
CA LEU A 104 -1.92 -50.71 4.19
C LEU A 104 -2.19 -50.33 2.71
N HIS A 105 -1.16 -50.27 1.86
CA HIS A 105 -1.31 -49.82 0.47
C HIS A 105 -2.40 -50.62 -0.25
N LEU A 106 -3.36 -49.89 -0.82
CA LEU A 106 -4.54 -50.42 -1.51
C LEU A 106 -5.48 -51.29 -0.63
N LYS A 107 -5.24 -51.38 0.67
CA LYS A 107 -6.14 -52.08 1.60
C LYS A 107 -7.14 -51.13 2.20
N LYS A 108 -8.41 -51.53 2.31
CA LYS A 108 -9.41 -50.78 3.05
C LYS A 108 -9.18 -50.87 4.56
N TYR A 109 -8.67 -52.01 5.05
CA TYR A 109 -8.36 -52.26 6.44
C TYR A 109 -7.36 -53.42 6.56
N ALA A 110 -6.76 -53.57 7.74
CA ALA A 110 -5.98 -54.73 8.12
C ALA A 110 -6.54 -55.34 9.41
N LEU A 111 -6.95 -56.57 9.33
CA LEU A 111 -7.33 -57.37 10.50
C LEU A 111 -6.07 -57.96 11.16
N ILE A 112 -5.95 -57.78 12.45
CA ILE A 112 -4.84 -58.22 13.28
C ILE A 112 -5.37 -59.32 14.22
N ASN A 113 -4.65 -60.41 14.30
CA ASN A 113 -4.92 -61.49 15.23
C ASN A 113 -3.64 -61.88 15.99
N SER A 114 -3.72 -62.80 16.96
CA SER A 114 -2.59 -63.20 17.80
C SER A 114 -1.36 -63.75 17.04
N ASN A 115 -1.50 -64.06 15.76
CA ASN A 115 -0.43 -64.57 14.91
C ASN A 115 0.13 -63.54 13.93
N THR A 116 -0.41 -62.30 13.93
CA THR A 116 0.02 -61.24 13.04
C THR A 116 0.66 -60.09 13.85
N ARG A 117 1.80 -59.59 13.36
CA ARG A 117 2.46 -58.41 13.94
C ARG A 117 1.57 -57.19 13.74
N HIS A 118 1.38 -56.41 14.83
CA HIS A 118 0.60 -55.20 14.75
C HIS A 118 1.35 -54.13 13.93
N PRO A 119 0.76 -53.53 12.90
CA PRO A 119 1.48 -52.60 12.03
C PRO A 119 1.91 -51.30 12.74
N ILE A 120 1.13 -50.83 13.73
CA ILE A 120 1.42 -49.61 14.48
C ILE A 120 2.26 -49.89 15.72
N TRP A 121 1.82 -50.79 16.59
CA TRP A 121 2.47 -51.06 17.86
C TRP A 121 3.71 -52.00 17.74
N GLY A 122 3.74 -52.82 16.70
CA GLY A 122 4.86 -53.73 16.44
C GLY A 122 4.98 -54.78 17.54
N ASP A 123 6.21 -54.99 18.05
CA ASP A 123 6.54 -55.95 19.12
C ASP A 123 6.82 -55.24 20.45
N GLU A 124 6.34 -54.00 20.65
CA GLU A 124 6.55 -53.23 21.86
C GLU A 124 5.86 -53.93 23.06
N SER A 125 6.62 -54.20 24.14
CA SER A 125 6.16 -54.99 25.29
C SER A 125 4.93 -54.40 25.98
N GLU A 126 4.77 -53.09 25.95
CA GLU A 126 3.64 -52.35 26.55
C GLU A 126 2.31 -52.67 25.87
N PHE A 127 2.34 -53.11 24.60
CA PHE A 127 1.16 -53.44 23.79
C PHE A 127 0.99 -54.96 23.57
N SER A 128 1.77 -55.81 24.27
CA SER A 128 1.72 -57.29 24.17
C SER A 128 0.37 -57.89 24.61
N TRP A 129 -0.46 -57.13 25.31
CA TRP A 129 -1.80 -57.53 25.74
C TRP A 129 -2.80 -57.56 24.57
N ILE A 130 -2.53 -56.84 23.45
CA ILE A 130 -3.41 -56.81 22.28
C ILE A 130 -3.40 -58.18 21.60
N LYS A 131 -4.57 -58.82 21.51
CA LYS A 131 -4.76 -60.15 20.88
C LYS A 131 -5.49 -60.06 19.55
N SER A 132 -6.23 -59.02 19.34
CA SER A 132 -6.87 -58.72 18.05
C SER A 132 -7.00 -57.23 17.86
N GLY A 133 -7.05 -56.75 16.59
CA GLY A 133 -7.20 -55.37 16.26
C GLY A 133 -7.60 -55.14 14.81
N ILE A 134 -7.97 -53.89 14.51
CA ILE A 134 -8.20 -53.42 13.16
C ILE A 134 -7.39 -52.15 12.96
N CYS A 135 -6.61 -52.09 11.88
CA CYS A 135 -5.93 -50.87 11.46
C CYS A 135 -6.50 -50.40 10.13
N LEU A 136 -6.88 -49.11 10.08
CA LEU A 136 -7.52 -48.51 8.91
C LEU A 136 -6.77 -47.24 8.50
N PRO A 137 -6.58 -46.99 7.20
CA PRO A 137 -6.07 -45.74 6.71
C PRO A 137 -7.15 -44.63 6.76
N ILE A 138 -6.81 -43.47 7.26
CA ILE A 138 -7.65 -42.27 7.24
C ILE A 138 -7.27 -41.49 5.99
N GLY A 139 -8.24 -41.13 5.12
CA GLY A 139 -8.03 -40.45 3.87
C GLY A 139 -8.04 -41.39 2.66
N ASN A 140 -7.23 -41.06 1.64
CA ASN A 140 -7.11 -41.91 0.45
C ASN A 140 -6.20 -43.10 0.74
N ASN A 141 -6.64 -44.30 0.37
CA ASN A 141 -5.89 -45.57 0.59
C ASN A 141 -4.50 -45.59 -0.08
N CYS A 142 -4.26 -44.77 -1.11
CA CYS A 142 -2.94 -44.64 -1.74
C CYS A 142 -2.02 -43.68 -1.01
N GLN A 143 -2.60 -42.62 -0.39
CA GLN A 143 -1.89 -41.62 0.37
C GLN A 143 -2.71 -41.22 1.61
N PRO A 144 -2.72 -42.06 2.65
CA PRO A 144 -3.48 -41.78 3.85
C PRO A 144 -2.89 -40.57 4.59
N ILE A 145 -3.77 -39.75 5.16
CA ILE A 145 -3.42 -38.58 5.99
C ILE A 145 -3.21 -38.97 7.46
N GLY A 146 -3.56 -40.22 7.81
CA GLY A 146 -3.41 -40.79 9.14
C GLY A 146 -3.88 -42.22 9.20
N TYR A 147 -3.97 -42.76 10.42
CA TYR A 147 -4.39 -44.12 10.70
C TYR A 147 -5.33 -44.15 11.90
N LEU A 148 -6.32 -45.05 11.86
CA LEU A 148 -7.09 -45.45 13.01
C LEU A 148 -6.65 -46.85 13.40
N THR A 149 -6.38 -47.10 14.69
CA THR A 149 -6.30 -48.45 15.24
C THR A 149 -7.37 -48.63 16.31
N VAL A 150 -7.95 -49.84 16.32
CA VAL A 150 -8.97 -50.27 17.28
C VAL A 150 -8.53 -51.63 17.76
N ASP A 151 -8.29 -51.81 19.07
CA ASP A 151 -7.57 -52.94 19.63
C ASP A 151 -8.36 -53.59 20.76
N SER A 152 -8.20 -54.96 20.91
CA SER A 152 -8.84 -55.73 21.96
C SER A 152 -7.89 -56.77 22.59
N GLU A 153 -8.06 -57.01 23.88
CA GLU A 153 -7.40 -58.06 24.64
C GLU A 153 -7.95 -59.44 24.30
N SER A 154 -9.20 -59.51 23.83
CA SER A 154 -9.83 -60.75 23.45
C SER A 154 -9.40 -61.19 22.05
N PRO A 155 -9.01 -62.49 21.84
CA PRO A 155 -8.65 -62.94 20.51
C PRO A 155 -9.89 -63.03 19.59
N ASN A 156 -9.70 -62.67 18.32
CA ASN A 156 -10.73 -62.72 17.30
C ASN A 156 -11.98 -61.85 17.59
N SER A 157 -11.80 -60.74 18.31
CA SER A 157 -12.91 -59.81 18.63
C SER A 157 -13.51 -59.12 17.39
N PHE A 158 -12.77 -59.08 16.32
CA PHE A 158 -13.19 -58.37 15.11
C PHE A 158 -13.34 -59.33 13.93
N ASP A 159 -14.51 -59.33 13.33
CA ASP A 159 -14.81 -60.07 12.11
C ASP A 159 -14.70 -59.16 10.87
N GLN A 160 -14.81 -59.76 9.69
CA GLN A 160 -14.74 -59.05 8.42
C GLN A 160 -15.86 -57.99 8.30
N LYS A 161 -17.05 -58.28 8.81
CA LYS A 161 -18.21 -57.38 8.73
C LYS A 161 -17.98 -56.12 9.59
N THR A 162 -17.43 -56.28 10.78
CA THR A 162 -17.05 -55.19 11.67
C THR A 162 -15.98 -54.31 11.01
N ALA A 163 -14.98 -54.92 10.36
CA ALA A 163 -13.93 -54.20 9.65
C ALA A 163 -14.46 -53.42 8.43
N GLU A 164 -15.41 -53.98 7.69
CA GLU A 164 -16.07 -53.29 6.57
C GLU A 164 -16.90 -52.12 7.07
N ASN A 165 -17.71 -52.25 8.11
CA ASN A 165 -18.50 -51.20 8.72
C ASN A 165 -17.61 -50.05 9.22
N LEU A 166 -16.53 -50.37 9.92
CA LEU A 166 -15.55 -49.37 10.37
C LEU A 166 -14.87 -48.66 9.18
N SER A 167 -14.52 -49.43 8.13
CA SER A 167 -13.92 -48.84 6.92
C SER A 167 -14.85 -47.81 6.25
N ASP A 168 -16.14 -48.12 6.13
CA ASP A 168 -17.11 -47.19 5.56
C ASP A 168 -17.28 -45.93 6.44
N PHE A 169 -17.28 -46.12 7.77
CA PHE A 169 -17.32 -45.00 8.72
C PHE A 169 -16.05 -44.12 8.63
N VAL A 170 -14.86 -44.73 8.61
CA VAL A 170 -13.58 -44.04 8.45
C VAL A 170 -13.54 -43.28 7.13
N TYR A 171 -14.06 -43.84 6.03
CA TYR A 171 -14.16 -43.17 4.73
C TYR A 171 -15.02 -41.90 4.82
N TYR A 172 -16.17 -41.96 5.49
CA TYR A 172 -17.06 -40.82 5.69
C TYR A 172 -16.37 -39.72 6.52
N VAL A 173 -15.77 -40.10 7.67
CA VAL A 173 -15.03 -39.15 8.52
C VAL A 173 -13.83 -38.55 7.77
N SER A 174 -13.14 -39.36 6.98
CA SER A 174 -12.00 -38.88 6.16
C SER A 174 -12.42 -37.75 5.19
N THR A 175 -13.61 -37.89 4.60
CA THR A 175 -14.16 -36.85 3.71
C THR A 175 -14.46 -35.58 4.49
N SER A 176 -15.09 -35.70 5.66
CA SER A 176 -15.42 -34.57 6.53
C SER A 176 -14.17 -33.88 7.05
N LEU A 177 -13.16 -34.64 7.47
CA LEU A 177 -11.88 -34.12 7.93
C LEU A 177 -11.12 -33.37 6.81
N ASN A 178 -11.16 -33.91 5.59
CA ASN A 178 -10.55 -33.23 4.44
C ASN A 178 -11.25 -31.91 4.12
N ASN A 179 -12.59 -31.91 4.17
CA ASN A 179 -13.37 -30.68 3.96
C ASN A 179 -13.07 -29.62 5.04
N ALA A 180 -13.01 -30.02 6.32
CA ALA A 180 -12.66 -29.12 7.41
C ALA A 180 -11.28 -28.50 7.23
N ARG A 181 -10.27 -29.31 6.89
CA ARG A 181 -8.91 -28.82 6.60
C ARG A 181 -8.86 -27.86 5.43
N GLN A 182 -9.57 -28.17 4.34
CA GLN A 182 -9.66 -27.26 3.19
C GLN A 182 -10.33 -25.95 3.58
N TYR A 183 -11.37 -25.98 4.39
CA TYR A 183 -12.03 -24.79 4.88
C TYR A 183 -11.11 -23.94 5.75
N GLU A 184 -10.42 -24.55 6.72
CA GLU A 184 -9.42 -23.88 7.56
C GLU A 184 -8.30 -23.23 6.72
N GLN A 185 -7.85 -23.91 5.67
CA GLN A 185 -6.85 -23.37 4.74
C GLN A 185 -7.38 -22.17 3.96
N ILE A 186 -8.62 -22.26 3.46
CA ILE A 186 -9.27 -21.15 2.75
C ILE A 186 -9.45 -19.96 3.68
N GLU A 187 -9.88 -20.16 4.93
CA GLU A 187 -10.02 -19.06 5.90
C GLU A 187 -8.68 -18.39 6.18
N ARG A 188 -7.60 -19.15 6.38
CA ARG A 188 -6.24 -18.59 6.54
C ARG A 188 -5.84 -17.75 5.34
N GLN A 189 -6.02 -18.26 4.12
CA GLN A 189 -5.73 -17.51 2.88
C GLN A 189 -6.57 -16.23 2.76
N MET A 190 -7.85 -16.30 3.13
CA MET A 190 -8.72 -15.11 3.14
C MET A 190 -8.27 -14.07 4.16
N MET A 191 -7.81 -14.47 5.35
CA MET A 191 -7.24 -13.56 6.34
C MET A 191 -5.96 -12.90 5.83
N GLN A 192 -5.08 -13.65 5.19
CA GLN A 192 -3.87 -13.11 4.55
C GLN A 192 -4.21 -12.08 3.46
N LEU A 193 -5.15 -12.41 2.58
CA LEU A 193 -5.59 -11.48 1.52
C LEU A 193 -6.22 -10.20 2.09
N ARG A 194 -7.05 -10.30 3.14
CA ARG A 194 -7.63 -9.13 3.82
C ARG A 194 -6.56 -8.26 4.48
N ALA A 195 -5.53 -8.87 5.06
CA ALA A 195 -4.41 -8.13 5.63
C ALA A 195 -3.66 -7.33 4.55
N LEU A 196 -3.39 -7.96 3.40
CA LEU A 196 -2.75 -7.29 2.25
C LEU A 196 -3.61 -6.15 1.69
N GLN A 197 -4.91 -6.38 1.50
CA GLN A 197 -5.83 -5.32 1.07
C GLN A 197 -5.89 -4.15 2.05
N GLY A 198 -5.86 -4.42 3.36
CA GLY A 198 -5.83 -3.38 4.39
C GLY A 198 -4.55 -2.54 4.33
N ILE A 199 -3.41 -3.14 4.00
CA ILE A 199 -2.14 -2.44 3.78
C ILE A 199 -2.22 -1.58 2.52
N ASP A 200 -2.69 -2.13 1.40
CA ASP A 200 -2.84 -1.39 0.16
C ASP A 200 -3.77 -0.17 0.31
N GLN A 201 -4.89 -0.32 1.03
CA GLN A 201 -5.79 0.80 1.31
C GLN A 201 -5.14 1.86 2.20
N ALA A 202 -4.38 1.46 3.22
CA ALA A 202 -3.68 2.37 4.12
C ALA A 202 -2.62 3.18 3.37
N ILE A 203 -1.85 2.51 2.51
CA ILE A 203 -0.84 3.12 1.66
C ILE A 203 -1.47 4.15 0.70
N ASN A 204 -2.60 3.80 0.08
CA ASN A 204 -3.27 4.66 -0.88
C ASN A 204 -4.06 5.80 -0.23
N SER A 205 -4.45 5.68 1.04
CA SER A 205 -5.23 6.69 1.77
C SER A 205 -4.39 7.74 2.47
N SER A 206 -3.13 7.46 2.78
CA SER A 206 -2.20 8.37 3.46
C SER A 206 -0.99 8.66 2.60
N LEU A 207 -0.74 9.95 2.34
CA LEU A 207 0.50 10.42 1.72
C LEU A 207 1.64 10.53 2.75
N ASP A 208 1.34 10.41 4.05
CA ASP A 208 2.32 10.41 5.13
C ASP A 208 2.91 9.01 5.34
N LEU A 209 4.21 8.90 5.06
CA LEU A 209 4.95 7.65 5.20
C LEU A 209 4.90 7.11 6.63
N ASN A 210 4.93 7.96 7.65
CA ASN A 210 4.95 7.52 9.05
C ASN A 210 3.63 6.82 9.42
N ILE A 211 2.49 7.41 9.03
CA ILE A 211 1.16 6.80 9.24
C ILE A 211 1.07 5.45 8.53
N SER A 212 1.55 5.38 7.29
CA SER A 212 1.55 4.13 6.51
C SER A 212 2.39 3.04 7.18
N LEU A 213 3.57 3.38 7.71
CA LEU A 213 4.44 2.43 8.42
C LEU A 213 3.85 1.97 9.76
N GLU A 214 3.19 2.85 10.52
CA GLU A 214 2.49 2.47 11.76
C GLU A 214 1.38 1.45 11.50
N ILE A 215 0.61 1.62 10.43
CA ILE A 215 -0.42 0.66 10.04
C ILE A 215 0.22 -0.68 9.65
N VAL A 216 1.29 -0.67 8.88
CA VAL A 216 2.03 -1.88 8.50
C VAL A 216 2.55 -2.61 9.74
N ILE A 217 3.21 -1.91 10.66
CA ILE A 217 3.70 -2.46 11.93
C ILE A 217 2.55 -3.10 12.71
N THR A 218 1.44 -2.40 12.87
CA THR A 218 0.26 -2.92 13.57
C THR A 218 -0.25 -4.22 12.94
N LYS A 219 -0.29 -4.30 11.60
CA LYS A 219 -0.70 -5.50 10.88
C LYS A 219 0.28 -6.67 11.06
N ILE A 220 1.58 -6.39 10.96
CA ILE A 220 2.62 -7.41 11.18
C ILE A 220 2.56 -7.93 12.62
N MET A 221 2.42 -7.06 13.62
CA MET A 221 2.26 -7.45 15.01
C MET A 221 1.05 -8.35 15.23
N GLN A 222 -0.08 -8.06 14.60
CA GLN A 222 -1.31 -8.85 14.72
C GLN A 222 -1.23 -10.22 14.04
N GLN A 223 -0.54 -10.32 12.90
CA GLN A 223 -0.54 -11.53 12.07
C GLN A 223 0.64 -12.46 12.35
N LEU A 224 1.81 -11.90 12.59
CA LEU A 224 3.05 -12.65 12.81
C LEU A 224 3.43 -12.78 14.29
N ASN A 225 2.80 -11.98 15.16
CA ASN A 225 2.94 -11.98 16.61
C ASN A 225 4.39 -11.98 17.13
N PRO A 226 5.27 -11.09 16.59
CA PRO A 226 6.60 -10.89 17.16
C PRO A 226 6.51 -10.13 18.49
N ASP A 227 7.56 -10.20 19.33
CA ASP A 227 7.66 -9.40 20.54
C ASP A 227 8.03 -7.94 20.26
N ALA A 228 8.84 -7.72 19.22
CA ALA A 228 9.17 -6.38 18.71
C ALA A 228 9.44 -6.42 17.21
N ILE A 229 9.27 -5.26 16.58
CA ILE A 229 9.50 -5.03 15.15
C ILE A 229 10.12 -3.67 14.94
N ASP A 230 11.05 -3.57 13.99
CA ASP A 230 11.41 -2.29 13.41
C ASP A 230 11.52 -2.32 11.89
N ILE A 231 11.47 -1.15 11.30
CA ILE A 231 11.62 -0.90 9.88
C ILE A 231 12.78 0.07 9.70
N LEU A 232 13.78 -0.39 8.97
CA LEU A 232 14.98 0.38 8.65
C LEU A 232 14.99 0.65 7.15
N LEU A 233 15.24 1.91 6.76
CA LEU A 233 15.35 2.32 5.36
C LEU A 233 16.80 2.59 4.98
N VAL A 234 17.18 2.18 3.77
CA VAL A 234 18.48 2.49 3.18
C VAL A 234 18.54 3.98 2.86
N ASN A 235 19.53 4.67 3.41
CA ASN A 235 19.83 6.04 3.04
C ASN A 235 20.54 6.04 1.68
N PRO A 236 20.02 6.71 0.64
CA PRO A 236 20.58 6.66 -0.71
C PRO A 236 21.95 7.34 -0.84
N VAL A 237 22.31 8.21 0.11
CA VAL A 237 23.59 8.97 0.08
C VAL A 237 24.68 8.28 0.88
N THR A 238 24.34 7.84 2.11
CA THR A 238 25.31 7.25 3.04
C THR A 238 25.38 5.73 2.93
N HIS A 239 24.42 5.12 2.26
CA HIS A 239 24.23 3.67 2.19
C HIS A 239 24.10 2.99 3.56
N ASN A 240 23.68 3.73 4.59
CA ASN A 240 23.41 3.20 5.91
C ASN A 240 21.91 2.84 6.04
N LEU A 241 21.60 1.94 6.97
CA LEU A 241 20.24 1.69 7.42
C LEU A 241 19.87 2.69 8.52
N ASN A 242 18.81 3.44 8.30
CA ASN A 242 18.26 4.40 9.26
C ASN A 242 16.96 3.87 9.83
N PHE A 243 16.83 3.89 11.16
CA PHE A 243 15.56 3.60 11.81
C PHE A 243 14.46 4.54 11.31
N LYS A 244 13.30 3.97 11.04
CA LYS A 244 12.17 4.76 10.55
C LYS A 244 10.92 4.60 11.41
N ALA A 245 10.62 3.39 11.83
CA ALA A 245 9.49 3.08 12.71
C ALA A 245 9.76 1.77 13.45
N GLY A 246 9.19 1.59 14.64
CA GLY A 246 9.31 0.35 15.42
C GLY A 246 8.29 0.27 16.55
N TYR A 247 8.08 -0.95 17.05
CA TYR A 247 7.15 -1.22 18.14
C TYR A 247 7.61 -2.41 18.99
N GLY A 248 7.21 -2.46 20.27
CA GLY A 248 7.44 -3.59 21.18
C GLY A 248 8.77 -3.59 21.92
N PHE A 249 9.65 -2.61 21.70
CA PHE A 249 10.89 -2.43 22.45
C PHE A 249 10.61 -1.85 23.84
N ARG A 250 11.40 -2.26 24.82
CA ARG A 250 11.36 -1.76 26.22
C ARG A 250 12.23 -0.53 26.42
N SER A 251 13.27 -0.37 25.59
CA SER A 251 14.20 0.76 25.61
C SER A 251 14.02 1.64 24.36
N HIS A 252 14.37 2.92 24.45
CA HIS A 252 14.37 3.85 23.31
C HIS A 252 15.72 3.91 22.58
N ASP A 253 16.71 3.13 22.99
CA ASP A 253 18.05 3.15 22.41
C ASP A 253 18.08 2.70 20.93
N HIS A 254 17.06 1.94 20.49
CA HIS A 254 16.92 1.46 19.11
C HIS A 254 16.67 2.59 18.10
N GLU A 255 16.07 3.72 18.51
CA GLU A 255 15.70 4.83 17.63
C GLU A 255 16.91 5.62 17.12
N HIS A 256 18.02 5.61 17.86
CA HIS A 256 19.20 6.42 17.58
C HIS A 256 20.36 5.64 16.95
N GLN A 257 20.19 4.34 16.67
CA GLN A 257 21.24 3.52 16.10
C GLN A 257 21.22 3.60 14.56
N TYR A 258 22.25 4.25 14.01
CA TYR A 258 22.57 4.15 12.58
C TYR A 258 23.31 2.84 12.34
N LEU A 259 22.70 1.94 11.53
CA LEU A 259 23.35 0.69 11.16
C LEU A 259 24.11 0.88 9.84
N VAL A 260 25.43 0.79 9.93
CA VAL A 260 26.27 0.73 8.73
C VAL A 260 25.96 -0.59 8.00
N ILE A 261 25.59 -0.51 6.71
CA ILE A 261 25.42 -1.71 5.86
C ILE A 261 26.80 -2.38 5.65
N GLY A 262 27.39 -2.87 6.69
CA GLY A 262 28.72 -3.47 6.64
C GLY A 262 28.83 -4.75 7.45
N THR A 263 27.90 -4.97 8.39
CA THR A 263 27.97 -6.06 9.38
C THR A 263 26.59 -6.56 9.76
N GLY A 264 26.48 -7.85 10.11
CA GLY A 264 25.26 -8.48 10.62
C GLY A 264 24.30 -8.99 9.54
N LEU A 265 23.20 -9.61 10.01
CA LEU A 265 22.19 -10.28 9.19
C LEU A 265 21.40 -9.35 8.29
N SER A 266 21.18 -8.11 8.69
CA SER A 266 20.52 -7.11 7.83
C SER A 266 21.30 -6.88 6.53
N ARG A 267 22.66 -6.92 6.59
CA ARG A 267 23.51 -6.89 5.39
C ARG A 267 23.30 -8.12 4.53
N GLU A 268 23.30 -9.30 5.14
CA GLU A 268 23.11 -10.57 4.42
C GLU A 268 21.75 -10.57 3.71
N ALA A 269 20.69 -10.18 4.43
CA ALA A 269 19.35 -10.08 3.86
C ALA A 269 19.29 -9.11 2.67
N ILE A 270 20.01 -7.98 2.72
CA ILE A 270 20.08 -7.01 1.62
C ILE A 270 20.84 -7.59 0.43
N LEU A 271 22.00 -8.23 0.65
CA LEU A 271 22.86 -8.74 -0.42
C LEU A 271 22.26 -9.97 -1.10
N GLU A 272 21.74 -10.90 -0.30
CA GLU A 272 21.21 -12.16 -0.81
C GLU A 272 19.74 -12.05 -1.22
N ARG A 273 19.08 -10.91 -0.86
CA ARG A 273 17.67 -10.63 -1.18
C ARG A 273 16.73 -11.72 -0.71
N ARG A 274 17.04 -12.32 0.43
CA ARG A 274 16.23 -13.33 1.10
C ARG A 274 16.07 -13.01 2.58
N ILE A 275 15.10 -13.65 3.22
CA ILE A 275 14.95 -13.59 4.66
C ILE A 275 16.16 -14.30 5.29
N CYS A 276 16.80 -13.62 6.23
CA CYS A 276 17.85 -14.17 7.09
C CYS A 276 17.33 -14.25 8.52
N SER A 277 17.65 -15.34 9.21
CA SER A 277 17.14 -15.59 10.55
C SER A 277 18.16 -16.25 11.46
N ILE A 278 17.97 -16.06 12.75
CA ILE A 278 18.67 -16.77 13.84
C ILE A 278 17.60 -17.34 14.76
N LYS A 279 17.66 -18.64 15.04
CA LYS A 279 16.74 -19.32 15.97
C LYS A 279 17.10 -19.04 17.43
N ASP A 280 18.39 -19.14 17.76
CA ASP A 280 18.92 -18.77 19.07
C ASP A 280 20.17 -17.88 18.91
N ILE A 281 20.02 -16.62 19.25
CA ILE A 281 21.08 -15.60 19.15
C ILE A 281 22.26 -15.92 20.09
N GLN A 282 22.02 -16.62 21.21
CA GLN A 282 23.06 -16.94 22.18
C GLN A 282 23.94 -18.11 21.73
N GLU A 283 23.38 -19.08 21.01
CA GLU A 283 24.14 -20.22 20.48
C GLU A 283 25.03 -19.85 19.29
N GLU A 284 24.54 -18.99 18.40
CA GLU A 284 25.24 -18.68 17.14
C GLU A 284 26.37 -17.65 17.26
N ARG A 285 26.59 -17.03 18.44
CA ARG A 285 27.67 -16.05 18.73
C ARG A 285 27.91 -15.02 17.62
N ILE A 286 26.91 -14.66 16.86
CA ILE A 286 27.05 -13.67 15.78
C ILE A 286 27.24 -12.30 16.41
N GLN A 287 28.38 -11.65 16.13
CA GLN A 287 28.57 -10.23 16.44
C GLN A 287 27.59 -9.40 15.64
N THR A 288 26.39 -9.22 16.17
CA THR A 288 25.42 -8.30 15.57
C THR A 288 25.80 -6.87 15.98
N VAL A 289 25.68 -5.94 15.07
CA VAL A 289 25.88 -4.50 15.36
C VAL A 289 24.96 -4.01 16.47
N ARG A 290 23.92 -4.77 16.81
CA ARG A 290 22.93 -4.51 17.84
C ARG A 290 23.06 -5.42 19.08
N SER A 291 24.23 -5.97 19.36
CA SER A 291 24.43 -6.87 20.52
C SER A 291 23.89 -6.26 21.83
N ASN A 292 24.15 -4.97 22.07
CA ASN A 292 23.65 -4.28 23.26
C ASN A 292 22.12 -4.24 23.33
N LEU A 293 21.43 -3.98 22.21
CA LEU A 293 19.97 -3.97 22.16
C LEU A 293 19.40 -5.37 22.43
N ILE A 294 19.99 -6.40 21.81
CA ILE A 294 19.59 -7.79 21.96
C ILE A 294 19.71 -8.23 23.43
N ASP A 295 20.81 -7.90 24.08
CA ASP A 295 21.07 -8.25 25.48
C ASP A 295 20.11 -7.55 26.44
N VAL A 296 19.91 -6.24 26.27
CA VAL A 296 18.99 -5.42 27.09
C VAL A 296 17.54 -5.89 26.95
N GLU A 297 17.10 -6.19 25.72
CA GLU A 297 15.75 -6.59 25.40
C GLU A 297 15.49 -8.09 25.65
N ARG A 298 16.55 -8.91 25.83
CA ARG A 298 16.52 -10.38 25.98
C ARG A 298 15.85 -11.08 24.80
N PHE A 299 16.18 -10.65 23.59
CA PHE A 299 15.71 -11.36 22.40
C PHE A 299 16.47 -12.69 22.22
N VAL A 300 15.74 -13.71 21.79
CA VAL A 300 16.23 -15.08 21.55
C VAL A 300 16.26 -15.37 20.06
N SER A 301 15.18 -15.12 19.34
CA SER A 301 15.13 -15.36 17.90
C SER A 301 14.96 -14.05 17.12
N TYR A 302 15.50 -14.03 15.91
CA TYR A 302 15.52 -12.84 15.05
C TYR A 302 15.30 -13.21 13.58
N TYR A 303 14.49 -12.41 12.89
CA TYR A 303 14.19 -12.54 11.47
C TYR A 303 14.34 -11.18 10.78
N CYS A 304 15.06 -11.15 9.67
CA CYS A 304 15.27 -9.95 8.87
C CYS A 304 14.79 -10.18 7.44
N ALA A 305 13.78 -9.45 7.02
CA ALA A 305 13.21 -9.52 5.67
C ALA A 305 13.59 -8.29 4.85
N PRO A 306 14.20 -8.46 3.67
CA PRO A 306 14.52 -7.34 2.78
C PRO A 306 13.24 -6.78 2.16
N MET A 307 13.12 -5.47 2.14
CA MET A 307 12.06 -4.72 1.47
C MET A 307 12.48 -4.41 0.03
N ILE A 308 11.91 -5.13 -0.93
CA ILE A 308 12.31 -5.04 -2.34
C ILE A 308 11.20 -4.39 -3.16
N ALA A 309 11.53 -3.27 -3.84
CA ALA A 309 10.65 -2.62 -4.80
C ALA A 309 11.40 -2.36 -6.11
N LYS A 310 10.77 -2.68 -7.25
CA LYS A 310 11.36 -2.50 -8.59
C LYS A 310 12.78 -3.07 -8.74
N GLY A 311 13.06 -4.19 -8.06
CA GLY A 311 14.36 -4.85 -8.08
C GLY A 311 15.46 -4.18 -7.24
N GLN A 312 15.13 -3.18 -6.43
CA GLN A 312 16.05 -2.54 -5.48
C GLN A 312 15.61 -2.82 -4.05
N VAL A 313 16.58 -3.06 -3.17
CA VAL A 313 16.33 -3.15 -1.73
C VAL A 313 16.32 -1.73 -1.16
N ILE A 314 15.17 -1.32 -0.62
CA ILE A 314 14.96 0.01 -0.06
C ILE A 314 15.03 0.05 1.47
N GLY A 315 15.09 -1.12 2.10
CA GLY A 315 15.18 -1.27 3.54
C GLY A 315 15.03 -2.69 3.99
N VAL A 316 14.86 -2.88 5.29
CA VAL A 316 14.58 -4.17 5.92
C VAL A 316 13.48 -4.04 6.97
N ILE A 317 12.76 -5.13 7.21
CA ILE A 317 11.90 -5.32 8.36
C ILE A 317 12.60 -6.32 9.26
N GLU A 318 12.78 -5.96 10.52
CA GLU A 318 13.38 -6.81 11.54
C GLU A 318 12.32 -7.23 12.57
N LEU A 319 12.20 -8.53 12.83
CA LEU A 319 11.29 -9.11 13.80
C LEU A 319 12.09 -9.79 14.90
N PHE A 320 11.69 -9.53 16.14
CA PHE A 320 12.39 -10.01 17.32
C PHE A 320 11.45 -10.80 18.22
N PHE A 321 11.92 -11.96 18.73
CA PHE A 321 11.19 -12.81 19.66
C PHE A 321 12.01 -13.00 20.94
N ARG A 322 11.33 -12.95 22.11
CA ARG A 322 11.92 -13.22 23.44
C ARG A 322 11.84 -14.70 23.82
N ARG A 323 11.56 -15.54 22.86
CA ARG A 323 11.49 -17.00 22.96
C ARG A 323 12.12 -17.62 21.71
N GLU A 324 12.51 -18.87 21.82
CA GLU A 324 12.85 -19.63 20.63
C GLU A 324 11.62 -19.74 19.72
N TYR A 325 11.80 -19.41 18.47
CA TYR A 325 10.73 -19.39 17.47
C TYR A 325 11.22 -19.97 16.16
N GLU A 326 10.55 -21.02 15.68
CA GLU A 326 10.81 -21.66 14.40
C GLU A 326 9.50 -21.67 13.60
N PRO A 327 9.33 -20.75 12.65
CA PRO A 327 8.12 -20.65 11.85
C PRO A 327 8.06 -21.72 10.77
N GLU A 328 6.84 -22.02 10.33
CA GLU A 328 6.58 -22.79 9.11
C GLU A 328 6.90 -21.96 7.86
N ASP A 329 7.12 -22.64 6.71
CA ASP A 329 7.44 -21.98 5.42
C ASP A 329 6.38 -20.94 5.02
N GLU A 330 5.10 -21.21 5.28
CA GLU A 330 3.99 -20.28 5.00
C GLU A 330 4.12 -18.94 5.74
N TRP A 331 4.67 -18.95 6.96
CA TRP A 331 4.92 -17.73 7.73
C TRP A 331 6.05 -16.89 7.11
N LEU A 332 7.11 -17.54 6.64
CA LEU A 332 8.23 -16.88 5.94
C LEU A 332 7.77 -16.27 4.62
N ASP A 333 6.96 -16.99 3.85
CA ASP A 333 6.36 -16.49 2.62
C ASP A 333 5.49 -15.26 2.89
N PHE A 334 4.67 -15.32 3.96
CA PHE A 334 3.82 -14.19 4.32
C PHE A 334 4.63 -12.97 4.77
N LEU A 335 5.69 -13.15 5.56
CA LEU A 335 6.62 -12.07 5.92
C LEU A 335 7.26 -11.45 4.68
N SER A 336 7.68 -12.27 3.70
CA SER A 336 8.25 -11.80 2.44
C SER A 336 7.24 -10.94 1.66
N ILE A 337 5.99 -11.36 1.58
CA ILE A 337 4.91 -10.61 0.92
C ILE A 337 4.71 -9.27 1.63
N LEU A 338 4.61 -9.25 2.97
CA LEU A 338 4.44 -8.02 3.76
C LEU A 338 5.62 -7.06 3.58
N ALA A 339 6.86 -7.58 3.58
CA ALA A 339 8.05 -6.78 3.35
C ALA A 339 8.04 -6.12 1.96
N ASN A 340 7.65 -6.86 0.92
CA ASN A 340 7.56 -6.34 -0.44
C ASN A 340 6.42 -5.31 -0.59
N GLN A 341 5.27 -5.52 0.03
CA GLN A 341 4.18 -4.53 0.05
C GLN A 341 4.61 -3.24 0.77
N THR A 342 5.29 -3.38 1.90
CA THR A 342 5.88 -2.24 2.61
C THR A 342 6.88 -1.50 1.74
N ALA A 343 7.71 -2.22 1.00
CA ALA A 343 8.66 -1.65 0.05
C ALA A 343 7.96 -0.81 -1.02
N ILE A 344 6.88 -1.31 -1.60
CA ILE A 344 6.09 -0.59 -2.60
C ILE A 344 5.51 0.69 -2.00
N ALA A 345 4.98 0.63 -0.78
CA ALA A 345 4.45 1.76 -0.04
C ALA A 345 5.49 2.88 0.13
N VAL A 346 6.63 2.52 0.69
CA VAL A 346 7.74 3.45 0.93
C VAL A 346 8.21 4.08 -0.37
N ASN A 347 8.42 3.27 -1.42
CA ASN A 347 8.85 3.74 -2.73
C ASN A 347 7.85 4.73 -3.35
N ASN A 348 6.55 4.43 -3.28
CA ASN A 348 5.51 5.31 -3.81
C ASN A 348 5.46 6.64 -3.06
N SER A 349 5.53 6.63 -1.72
CA SER A 349 5.59 7.85 -0.91
C SER A 349 6.83 8.70 -1.24
N GLN A 350 8.00 8.08 -1.37
CA GLN A 350 9.24 8.78 -1.74
C GLN A 350 9.17 9.40 -3.14
N LEU A 351 8.61 8.66 -4.12
CA LEU A 351 8.41 9.17 -5.48
C LEU A 351 7.45 10.35 -5.50
N TYR A 352 6.35 10.28 -4.75
CA TYR A 352 5.39 11.37 -4.64
C TYR A 352 6.02 12.64 -4.07
N LEU A 353 6.75 12.53 -2.95
CA LEU A 353 7.45 13.65 -2.33
C LEU A 353 8.53 14.24 -3.26
N SER A 354 9.26 13.39 -3.97
CA SER A 354 10.26 13.83 -4.96
C SER A 354 9.61 14.58 -6.13
N LEU A 355 8.49 14.09 -6.65
CA LEU A 355 7.74 14.75 -7.72
C LEU A 355 7.19 16.11 -7.27
N GLN A 356 6.63 16.16 -6.05
CA GLN A 356 6.11 17.40 -5.49
C GLN A 356 7.23 18.45 -5.33
N ARG A 357 8.40 18.04 -4.80
CA ARG A 357 9.58 18.92 -4.68
C ARG A 357 10.05 19.41 -6.04
N SER A 358 10.17 18.51 -7.02
CA SER A 358 10.60 18.87 -8.37
C SER A 358 9.62 19.85 -9.05
N ASN A 359 8.31 19.68 -8.82
CA ASN A 359 7.31 20.63 -9.33
C ASN A 359 7.48 22.02 -8.70
N ILE A 360 7.70 22.11 -7.38
CA ILE A 360 7.95 23.39 -6.70
C ILE A 360 9.24 24.03 -7.23
N GLU A 361 10.30 23.27 -7.39
CA GLU A 361 11.57 23.76 -7.93
C GLU A 361 11.42 24.28 -9.37
N LEU A 362 10.65 23.58 -10.20
CA LEU A 362 10.34 24.01 -11.57
C LEU A 362 9.56 25.33 -11.59
N GLU A 363 8.50 25.45 -10.77
CA GLU A 363 7.71 26.66 -10.64
C GLU A 363 8.59 27.86 -10.19
N ASN A 364 9.44 27.64 -9.19
CA ASN A 364 10.37 28.66 -8.71
C ASN A 364 11.38 29.08 -9.80
N SER A 365 11.88 28.12 -10.58
CA SER A 365 12.80 28.39 -11.69
C SER A 365 12.14 29.21 -12.80
N ILE A 366 10.89 28.91 -13.14
CA ILE A 366 10.12 29.68 -14.12
C ILE A 366 9.93 31.12 -13.63
N ASN A 367 9.52 31.30 -12.37
CA ASN A 367 9.31 32.64 -11.80
C ASN A 367 10.61 33.44 -11.75
N ALA A 368 11.72 32.88 -11.32
CA ALA A 368 13.03 33.54 -11.33
C ALA A 368 13.49 33.93 -12.75
N THR A 369 13.17 33.11 -13.75
CA THR A 369 13.48 33.40 -15.15
C THR A 369 12.64 34.61 -15.63
N ILE A 370 11.35 34.65 -15.30
CA ILE A 370 10.45 35.77 -15.62
C ILE A 370 10.96 37.06 -14.99
N GLU A 371 11.28 37.03 -13.69
CA GLU A 371 11.83 38.18 -12.99
C GLU A 371 13.13 38.68 -13.63
N GLY A 372 14.03 37.78 -14.02
CA GLY A 372 15.24 38.11 -14.75
C GLY A 372 14.98 38.80 -16.07
N TRP A 373 13.97 38.38 -16.83
CA TRP A 373 13.58 39.04 -18.08
C TRP A 373 12.98 40.44 -17.84
N VAL A 374 12.10 40.58 -16.83
CA VAL A 374 11.52 41.86 -16.45
C VAL A 374 12.62 42.85 -16.03
N ASN A 375 13.51 42.44 -15.12
CA ASN A 375 14.62 43.26 -14.67
C ASN A 375 15.54 43.69 -15.82
N THR A 376 15.79 42.81 -16.78
CA THR A 376 16.59 43.13 -17.97
C THR A 376 15.90 44.16 -18.86
N LEU A 377 14.58 44.08 -19.01
CA LEU A 377 13.78 45.03 -19.77
C LEU A 377 13.73 46.39 -19.08
N ASP A 378 13.47 46.42 -17.76
CA ASP A 378 13.40 47.65 -16.96
C ASP A 378 14.74 48.45 -17.02
N LEU A 379 15.88 47.74 -17.00
CA LEU A 379 17.20 48.35 -17.20
C LEU A 379 17.33 49.04 -18.59
N ARG A 380 16.69 48.48 -19.62
CA ARG A 380 16.75 49.01 -21.00
C ARG A 380 15.74 50.11 -21.23
N ASP A 381 14.47 49.94 -20.83
CA ASP A 381 13.35 50.84 -21.13
C ASP A 381 13.32 52.09 -20.23
N LYS A 382 13.99 52.05 -19.06
CA LYS A 382 14.00 53.14 -18.08
C LYS A 382 12.61 53.53 -17.59
N GLU A 383 11.71 52.57 -17.51
CA GLU A 383 10.41 52.80 -16.87
C GLU A 383 10.56 53.14 -15.37
N THR A 384 9.48 53.59 -14.75
CA THR A 384 9.47 53.96 -13.33
C THR A 384 9.79 52.73 -12.47
N GLU A 385 10.77 52.88 -11.60
CA GLU A 385 11.20 51.77 -10.69
C GLU A 385 9.98 51.14 -9.99
N GLY A 386 9.86 49.82 -10.08
CA GLY A 386 8.79 49.01 -9.47
C GLY A 386 7.41 49.14 -10.16
N HIS A 387 7.30 49.75 -11.33
CA HIS A 387 6.04 49.81 -12.08
C HIS A 387 5.47 48.42 -12.36
N SER A 388 6.24 47.55 -12.98
CA SER A 388 5.82 46.19 -13.33
C SER A 388 5.28 45.41 -12.13
N GLN A 389 5.89 45.58 -10.94
CA GLN A 389 5.43 44.92 -9.73
C GLN A 389 4.11 45.52 -9.22
N ARG A 390 3.99 46.88 -9.15
CA ARG A 390 2.78 47.51 -8.66
C ARG A 390 1.56 47.18 -9.52
N VAL A 391 1.68 47.26 -10.85
CA VAL A 391 0.57 46.93 -11.76
C VAL A 391 0.21 45.46 -11.68
N THR A 392 1.17 44.58 -11.46
CA THR A 392 0.93 43.13 -11.25
C THR A 392 0.13 42.88 -9.97
N ASP A 393 0.57 43.47 -8.86
CA ASP A 393 -0.10 43.26 -7.56
C ASP A 393 -1.54 43.76 -7.58
N MET A 394 -1.78 44.95 -8.15
CA MET A 394 -3.12 45.49 -8.31
C MET A 394 -3.98 44.62 -9.24
N THR A 395 -3.43 44.15 -10.36
CA THR A 395 -4.14 43.27 -11.31
C THR A 395 -4.57 41.96 -10.66
N VAL A 396 -3.68 41.34 -9.90
CA VAL A 396 -3.98 40.10 -9.17
C VAL A 396 -5.05 40.32 -8.10
N LYS A 397 -4.99 41.43 -7.33
CA LYS A 397 -6.02 41.78 -6.34
C LYS A 397 -7.41 41.92 -6.98
N ILE A 398 -7.51 42.59 -8.12
CA ILE A 398 -8.80 42.71 -8.85
C ILE A 398 -9.28 41.35 -9.35
N ALA A 399 -8.38 40.54 -9.91
CA ALA A 399 -8.72 39.19 -10.35
C ALA A 399 -9.20 38.27 -9.18
N GLN A 400 -8.60 38.41 -7.99
CA GLN A 400 -9.08 37.75 -6.78
C GLN A 400 -10.50 38.16 -6.40
N LEU A 401 -10.81 39.45 -6.45
CA LEU A 401 -12.17 39.96 -6.19
C LEU A 401 -13.20 39.43 -7.21
N MET A 402 -12.75 39.07 -8.41
CA MET A 402 -13.58 38.47 -9.46
C MET A 402 -13.70 36.94 -9.31
N GLY A 403 -13.03 36.30 -8.33
CA GLY A 403 -13.14 34.87 -8.04
C GLY A 403 -12.28 33.96 -8.91
N TYR A 404 -11.20 34.46 -9.52
CA TYR A 404 -10.24 33.62 -10.23
C TYR A 404 -9.55 32.63 -9.29
N ASN A 405 -9.33 31.40 -9.74
CA ASN A 405 -8.63 30.36 -8.96
C ASN A 405 -7.11 30.58 -8.99
N ASN A 406 -6.38 29.87 -8.12
CA ASN A 406 -4.93 30.02 -7.94
C ASN A 406 -4.13 29.84 -9.25
N SER A 407 -4.52 28.88 -10.10
CA SER A 407 -3.83 28.64 -11.38
C SER A 407 -4.03 29.80 -12.36
N GLU A 408 -5.25 30.34 -12.43
CA GLU A 408 -5.57 31.51 -13.24
C GLU A 408 -4.86 32.77 -12.72
N LEU A 409 -4.82 32.96 -11.39
CA LEU A 409 -4.11 34.09 -10.77
C LEU A 409 -2.62 34.05 -11.08
N THR A 410 -1.99 32.84 -11.05
CA THR A 410 -0.58 32.70 -11.45
C THR A 410 -0.36 33.09 -12.91
N ALA A 411 -1.26 32.70 -13.81
CA ALA A 411 -1.17 33.09 -15.22
C ALA A 411 -1.34 34.60 -15.43
N ILE A 412 -2.29 35.21 -14.73
CA ILE A 412 -2.51 36.65 -14.73
C ILE A 412 -1.29 37.41 -14.18
N GLN A 413 -0.73 36.97 -13.07
CA GLN A 413 0.48 37.53 -12.47
C GLN A 413 1.66 37.51 -13.45
N ARG A 414 1.94 36.33 -14.05
CA ARG A 414 3.02 36.20 -15.05
C ARG A 414 2.76 37.03 -16.30
N GLY A 415 1.50 37.11 -16.74
CA GLY A 415 1.10 37.93 -17.89
C GLY A 415 1.28 39.43 -17.64
N ALA A 416 0.92 39.90 -16.44
CA ALA A 416 1.09 41.27 -16.02
C ALA A 416 2.58 41.65 -15.92
N LEU A 417 3.42 40.78 -15.30
CA LEU A 417 4.87 40.98 -15.25
C LEU A 417 5.50 41.07 -16.64
N LEU A 418 5.01 40.30 -17.60
CA LEU A 418 5.56 40.19 -18.94
C LEU A 418 4.83 41.07 -19.98
N HIS A 419 3.95 42.00 -19.54
CA HIS A 419 3.13 42.78 -20.47
C HIS A 419 3.95 43.45 -21.59
N ASP A 420 5.09 43.99 -21.24
CA ASP A 420 5.97 44.75 -22.10
C ASP A 420 7.19 43.98 -22.66
N ILE A 421 7.28 42.67 -22.46
CA ILE A 421 8.45 41.84 -22.88
C ILE A 421 8.77 42.02 -24.38
N GLY A 422 7.77 42.32 -25.18
CA GLY A 422 7.95 42.54 -26.61
C GLY A 422 8.73 43.81 -26.97
N LYS A 423 8.94 44.74 -26.03
CA LYS A 423 9.81 45.93 -26.22
C LYS A 423 11.26 45.53 -26.52
N VAL A 424 11.67 44.28 -26.17
CA VAL A 424 12.97 43.73 -26.58
C VAL A 424 13.16 43.75 -28.10
N GLY A 425 12.08 43.68 -28.89
CA GLY A 425 12.12 43.75 -30.35
C GLY A 425 12.08 45.16 -30.93
N ILE A 426 11.93 46.21 -30.11
CA ILE A 426 11.86 47.61 -30.55
C ILE A 426 13.29 48.16 -30.63
N PRO A 427 13.67 48.83 -31.75
CA PRO A 427 14.98 49.48 -31.89
C PRO A 427 15.19 50.58 -30.85
N ASP A 428 16.43 50.76 -30.34
CA ASP A 428 16.78 51.77 -29.32
C ASP A 428 16.51 53.20 -29.80
N SER A 429 16.63 53.47 -31.08
CA SER A 429 16.31 54.78 -31.68
C SER A 429 14.86 55.19 -31.50
N VAL A 430 13.95 54.22 -31.35
CA VAL A 430 12.53 54.44 -31.08
C VAL A 430 12.25 54.33 -29.58
N LEU A 431 12.72 53.26 -28.93
CA LEU A 431 12.44 52.98 -27.53
C LEU A 431 12.98 54.06 -26.58
N LEU A 432 14.23 54.52 -26.80
CA LEU A 432 14.92 55.47 -25.92
C LEU A 432 14.83 56.94 -26.41
N LYS A 433 13.96 57.20 -27.37
CA LYS A 433 13.81 58.55 -27.95
C LYS A 433 13.26 59.54 -26.92
N ARG A 434 13.93 60.67 -26.74
CA ARG A 434 13.59 61.70 -25.77
C ARG A 434 12.57 62.75 -26.30
N THR A 435 12.25 62.74 -27.59
CA THR A 435 11.29 63.57 -28.23
C THR A 435 10.04 62.78 -28.60
N PRO A 436 8.88 63.40 -28.85
CA PRO A 436 7.70 62.71 -29.33
C PRO A 436 8.00 61.78 -30.52
N LEU A 437 7.41 60.60 -30.54
CA LEU A 437 7.51 59.65 -31.66
C LEU A 437 6.75 60.20 -32.86
N SER A 438 7.32 60.10 -34.06
CA SER A 438 6.59 60.30 -35.29
C SER A 438 5.57 59.20 -35.54
N ASP A 439 4.63 59.42 -36.48
CA ASP A 439 3.63 58.36 -36.80
C ASP A 439 4.27 57.06 -37.24
N ALA A 440 5.36 57.09 -38.03
CA ALA A 440 6.10 55.90 -38.45
C ALA A 440 6.78 55.18 -37.25
N GLU A 441 7.31 55.92 -36.29
CA GLU A 441 7.92 55.37 -35.08
C GLU A 441 6.86 54.81 -34.14
N TRP A 442 5.67 55.44 -34.09
CA TRP A 442 4.54 54.88 -33.36
C TRP A 442 4.08 53.52 -33.91
N GLU A 443 4.03 53.36 -35.24
CA GLU A 443 3.72 52.03 -35.83
C GLU A 443 4.76 50.96 -35.45
N ILE A 444 6.03 51.34 -35.30
CA ILE A 444 7.06 50.43 -34.79
C ILE A 444 6.81 50.12 -33.32
N MET A 445 6.52 51.10 -32.49
CA MET A 445 6.22 50.90 -31.05
C MET A 445 5.01 49.99 -30.84
N LYS A 446 3.94 50.14 -31.64
CA LYS A 446 2.75 49.27 -31.57
C LYS A 446 3.00 47.79 -31.91
N MET A 447 4.19 47.48 -32.37
CA MET A 447 4.55 46.08 -32.65
C MET A 447 4.92 45.28 -31.40
N HIS A 448 5.21 45.92 -30.23
CA HIS A 448 5.64 45.17 -29.05
C HIS A 448 4.64 44.13 -28.56
N PRO A 449 3.29 44.30 -28.58
CA PRO A 449 2.38 43.23 -28.19
C PRO A 449 2.45 42.03 -29.14
N ILE A 450 2.71 42.25 -30.44
CA ILE A 450 2.91 41.21 -31.43
C ILE A 450 4.21 40.44 -31.14
N TYR A 451 5.28 41.17 -30.80
CA TYR A 451 6.54 40.54 -30.40
C TYR A 451 6.42 39.76 -29.10
N ALA A 452 5.72 40.28 -28.10
CA ALA A 452 5.40 39.56 -26.87
C ALA A 452 4.68 38.23 -27.17
N TYR A 453 3.63 38.30 -28.01
CA TYR A 453 2.92 37.09 -28.45
C TYR A 453 3.85 36.08 -29.13
N LYS A 454 4.72 36.53 -30.07
CA LYS A 454 5.68 35.67 -30.78
C LYS A 454 6.69 35.01 -29.85
N ILE A 455 7.09 35.68 -28.77
CA ILE A 455 8.04 35.17 -27.78
C ILE A 455 7.34 34.15 -26.88
N LEU A 456 6.21 34.51 -26.28
CA LEU A 456 5.57 33.75 -25.22
C LEU A 456 4.77 32.56 -25.73
N SER A 457 4.13 32.66 -26.91
CA SER A 457 3.30 31.58 -27.47
C SER A 457 4.08 30.30 -27.83
N LYS A 458 5.39 30.43 -28.04
CA LYS A 458 6.27 29.28 -28.36
C LYS A 458 6.59 28.42 -27.13
N SER A 459 6.49 28.96 -25.92
CA SER A 459 6.78 28.23 -24.69
C SER A 459 5.52 27.54 -24.19
N ILE A 460 5.61 26.21 -23.93
CA ILE A 460 4.50 25.44 -23.37
C ILE A 460 4.05 25.99 -22.00
N HIS A 461 4.98 26.55 -21.24
CA HIS A 461 4.73 27.08 -19.89
C HIS A 461 4.24 28.52 -19.85
N LEU A 462 4.37 29.28 -20.98
CA LEU A 462 4.02 30.70 -21.04
C LEU A 462 2.90 31.03 -22.05
N ARG A 463 2.46 30.05 -22.86
CA ARG A 463 1.39 30.29 -23.84
C ARG A 463 0.05 30.69 -23.22
N ASN A 464 -0.19 30.35 -21.94
CA ASN A 464 -1.40 30.69 -21.19
C ASN A 464 -1.34 32.06 -20.52
N VAL A 465 -0.22 32.79 -20.62
CA VAL A 465 -0.06 34.12 -20.05
C VAL A 465 -0.13 35.22 -21.09
N VAL A 466 -0.33 34.89 -22.38
CA VAL A 466 -0.24 35.84 -23.52
C VAL A 466 -1.35 36.85 -23.57
N ASP A 467 -2.48 36.66 -22.90
CA ASP A 467 -3.66 37.51 -22.98
C ASP A 467 -3.34 38.95 -22.62
N ILE A 468 -2.62 39.20 -21.54
CA ILE A 468 -2.24 40.55 -21.12
C ILE A 468 -1.17 41.10 -22.06
N PRO A 469 0.01 40.46 -22.29
CA PRO A 469 1.04 41.01 -23.17
C PRO A 469 0.56 41.32 -24.60
N TYR A 470 -0.39 40.51 -25.09
CA TYR A 470 -0.88 40.71 -26.47
C TYR A 470 -2.00 41.73 -26.60
N SER A 471 -2.75 42.01 -25.49
CA SER A 471 -4.01 42.76 -25.60
C SER A 471 -4.13 43.93 -24.62
N HIS A 472 -3.11 44.28 -23.84
CA HIS A 472 -3.20 45.33 -22.81
C HIS A 472 -3.40 46.74 -23.39
N HIS A 473 -3.13 46.94 -24.68
CA HIS A 473 -3.39 48.20 -25.40
C HIS A 473 -4.68 48.18 -26.23
N GLU A 474 -5.47 47.10 -26.15
CA GLU A 474 -6.81 47.11 -26.73
C GLU A 474 -7.72 48.02 -25.91
N LYS A 475 -8.67 48.67 -26.59
CA LYS A 475 -9.64 49.56 -25.96
C LYS A 475 -11.05 49.04 -26.13
N TRP A 476 -11.89 49.25 -25.13
CA TRP A 476 -13.26 48.74 -25.12
C TRP A 476 -14.06 49.13 -26.38
N ASP A 477 -13.83 50.33 -26.94
CA ASP A 477 -14.52 50.83 -28.14
C ASP A 477 -13.96 50.25 -29.46
N GLY A 478 -12.88 49.46 -29.42
CA GLY A 478 -12.22 48.88 -30.60
C GLY A 478 -11.19 49.79 -31.29
N THR A 479 -10.84 50.93 -30.69
CA THR A 479 -9.81 51.85 -31.24
C THR A 479 -8.39 51.51 -30.77
N GLY A 480 -8.22 50.40 -30.03
CA GLY A 480 -6.96 49.92 -29.54
C GLY A 480 -6.13 49.17 -30.59
N TYR A 481 -5.01 48.60 -30.13
CA TYR A 481 -4.10 47.79 -30.95
C TYR A 481 -3.58 46.59 -30.15
N PRO A 482 -3.04 45.55 -30.79
CA PRO A 482 -2.69 45.40 -32.20
C PRO A 482 -3.81 44.81 -33.08
N ARG A 483 -4.91 44.30 -32.49
CA ARG A 483 -5.96 43.57 -33.22
C ARG A 483 -7.24 44.42 -33.44
N GLY A 484 -7.41 45.47 -32.67
CA GLY A 484 -8.62 46.30 -32.70
C GLY A 484 -9.84 45.56 -32.11
N LEU A 485 -9.64 44.73 -31.08
CA LEU A 485 -10.70 43.99 -30.40
C LEU A 485 -11.66 44.92 -29.69
N LYS A 486 -12.96 44.59 -29.71
CA LYS A 486 -14.01 45.44 -29.15
C LYS A 486 -14.78 44.73 -28.04
N GLY A 487 -15.01 45.41 -26.92
CA GLY A 487 -15.85 44.94 -25.85
C GLY A 487 -15.35 43.63 -25.26
N ALA A 488 -16.23 42.62 -25.21
CA ALA A 488 -15.94 41.34 -24.64
C ALA A 488 -15.00 40.45 -25.48
N GLU A 489 -14.62 40.84 -26.69
CA GLU A 489 -13.59 40.14 -27.46
C GLU A 489 -12.20 40.31 -26.83
N ILE A 490 -11.99 41.39 -26.05
CA ILE A 490 -10.76 41.58 -25.28
C ILE A 490 -10.75 40.59 -24.11
N PRO A 491 -9.69 39.79 -23.94
CA PRO A 491 -9.58 38.89 -22.79
C PRO A 491 -9.74 39.64 -21.45
N MET A 492 -10.49 39.05 -20.51
CA MET A 492 -10.76 39.73 -19.23
C MET A 492 -9.47 40.10 -18.46
N PRO A 493 -8.42 39.28 -18.40
CA PRO A 493 -7.15 39.69 -17.77
C PRO A 493 -6.55 40.95 -18.39
N ALA A 494 -6.64 41.12 -19.71
CA ALA A 494 -6.15 42.32 -20.39
C ALA A 494 -7.00 43.55 -20.09
N ARG A 495 -8.34 43.41 -19.97
CA ARG A 495 -9.24 44.50 -19.56
C ARG A 495 -8.93 44.98 -18.13
N ILE A 496 -8.66 44.05 -17.21
CA ILE A 496 -8.25 44.36 -15.83
C ILE A 496 -6.90 45.10 -15.85
N PHE A 497 -5.92 44.56 -16.56
CA PHE A 497 -4.58 45.11 -16.62
C PHE A 497 -4.56 46.52 -17.21
N SER A 498 -5.26 46.76 -18.32
CA SER A 498 -5.35 48.08 -18.98
C SER A 498 -5.86 49.18 -18.04
N MET A 499 -6.81 48.87 -17.15
CA MET A 499 -7.31 49.79 -16.14
C MET A 499 -6.26 50.13 -15.09
N VAL A 500 -5.57 49.08 -14.58
CA VAL A 500 -4.54 49.20 -13.55
C VAL A 500 -3.30 49.90 -14.08
N ASP A 501 -2.83 49.55 -15.28
CA ASP A 501 -1.69 50.19 -15.93
C ASP A 501 -1.93 51.68 -16.14
N GLN A 502 -3.12 52.06 -16.64
CA GLN A 502 -3.46 53.44 -16.81
C GLN A 502 -3.55 54.21 -15.48
N TRP A 503 -4.03 53.56 -14.40
CA TRP A 503 -4.01 54.15 -13.05
C TRP A 503 -2.58 54.43 -12.60
N ASP A 504 -1.69 53.42 -12.62
CA ASP A 504 -0.29 53.60 -12.22
C ASP A 504 0.43 54.63 -13.11
N ALA A 505 0.18 54.56 -14.41
CA ALA A 505 0.75 55.53 -15.35
C ALA A 505 0.37 56.97 -15.03
N LEU A 506 -0.85 57.22 -14.56
CA LEU A 506 -1.33 58.60 -14.26
C LEU A 506 -0.92 59.06 -12.85
N THR A 507 -0.83 58.18 -11.88
CA THR A 507 -0.55 58.47 -10.47
C THR A 507 0.93 58.40 -10.10
N SER A 508 1.81 57.93 -11.00
CA SER A 508 3.26 57.88 -10.81
C SER A 508 3.97 58.99 -11.59
N ASP A 509 5.09 59.51 -11.03
CA ASP A 509 5.97 60.45 -11.72
C ASP A 509 6.65 59.75 -12.89
N ARG A 510 6.62 60.37 -14.09
CA ARG A 510 7.34 59.90 -15.29
C ARG A 510 8.40 60.90 -15.69
N PRO A 511 9.46 60.51 -16.40
CA PRO A 511 10.56 61.43 -16.78
C PRO A 511 10.10 62.73 -17.48
N TYR A 512 8.93 62.69 -18.09
CA TYR A 512 8.39 63.79 -18.87
C TYR A 512 7.13 64.48 -18.26
N ARG A 513 6.60 63.90 -17.13
CA ARG A 513 5.32 64.32 -16.56
C ARG A 513 5.21 64.00 -15.09
N LYS A 514 4.84 65.00 -14.28
CA LYS A 514 4.48 64.77 -12.87
C LYS A 514 3.18 63.95 -12.73
N ALA A 515 3.07 63.21 -11.64
CA ALA A 515 1.87 62.49 -11.26
C ALA A 515 0.65 63.42 -11.21
N TRP A 516 -0.49 62.91 -11.65
CA TRP A 516 -1.77 63.59 -11.44
C TRP A 516 -2.23 63.37 -10.01
N SER A 517 -3.07 64.31 -9.52
CA SER A 517 -3.75 64.07 -8.26
C SER A 517 -4.74 62.92 -8.42
N GLU A 518 -4.96 62.18 -7.35
CA GLU A 518 -5.90 61.05 -7.32
C GLU A 518 -7.28 61.47 -7.81
N VAL A 519 -7.82 62.63 -7.36
CA VAL A 519 -9.11 63.17 -7.77
C VAL A 519 -9.19 63.37 -9.29
N LYS A 520 -8.13 63.92 -9.90
CA LYS A 520 -8.06 64.12 -11.33
C LYS A 520 -8.04 62.81 -12.10
N THR A 521 -7.27 61.82 -11.58
CA THR A 521 -7.17 60.50 -12.19
C THR A 521 -8.51 59.78 -12.13
N LEU A 522 -9.18 59.79 -10.98
CA LEU A 522 -10.52 59.20 -10.83
C LEU A 522 -11.55 59.81 -11.78
N HIS A 523 -11.52 61.13 -11.97
CA HIS A 523 -12.41 61.77 -12.91
C HIS A 523 -12.16 61.27 -14.34
N TYR A 524 -10.90 61.23 -14.77
CA TYR A 524 -10.52 60.74 -16.09
C TYR A 524 -10.95 59.30 -16.32
N LEU A 525 -10.69 58.42 -15.36
CA LEU A 525 -11.06 57.00 -15.48
C LEU A 525 -12.57 56.81 -15.63
N LYS A 526 -13.38 57.60 -14.91
CA LYS A 526 -14.84 57.60 -15.04
C LYS A 526 -15.29 58.08 -16.44
N GLU A 527 -14.65 59.09 -17.00
CA GLU A 527 -14.97 59.60 -18.37
C GLU A 527 -14.58 58.59 -19.46
N GLN A 528 -13.57 57.77 -19.22
CA GLN A 528 -13.10 56.74 -20.15
C GLN A 528 -13.86 55.43 -20.06
N LYS A 529 -14.79 55.28 -19.12
CA LYS A 529 -15.66 54.12 -18.97
C LYS A 529 -16.50 53.90 -20.24
N GLY A 530 -16.49 52.68 -20.80
CA GLY A 530 -17.18 52.33 -22.05
C GLY A 530 -16.49 52.84 -23.33
N LYS A 531 -15.35 53.52 -23.21
CA LYS A 531 -14.48 53.96 -24.34
C LYS A 531 -13.16 53.17 -24.28
N HIS A 532 -12.30 53.57 -23.37
CA HIS A 532 -11.04 52.88 -23.12
C HIS A 532 -11.24 51.60 -22.28
N PHE A 533 -12.00 51.71 -21.18
CA PHE A 533 -12.13 50.65 -20.17
C PHE A 533 -13.47 49.95 -20.24
N ASP A 534 -13.42 48.64 -19.91
CA ASP A 534 -14.60 47.84 -19.63
C ASP A 534 -15.42 48.50 -18.50
N PRO A 535 -16.72 48.78 -18.71
CA PRO A 535 -17.57 49.37 -17.69
C PRO A 535 -17.61 48.58 -16.37
N TYR A 536 -17.65 47.26 -16.44
CA TYR A 536 -17.69 46.41 -15.27
C TYR A 536 -16.36 46.45 -14.49
N VAL A 537 -15.24 46.32 -15.18
CA VAL A 537 -13.90 46.40 -14.57
C VAL A 537 -13.66 47.76 -13.95
N ALA A 538 -14.10 48.86 -14.64
CA ALA A 538 -13.96 50.23 -14.13
C ALA A 538 -14.75 50.44 -12.84
N ASP A 539 -16.00 49.95 -12.76
CA ASP A 539 -16.78 50.04 -11.52
C ASP A 539 -16.15 49.25 -10.38
N LEU A 540 -15.77 48.00 -10.65
CA LEU A 540 -15.13 47.15 -9.65
C LEU A 540 -13.84 47.75 -9.08
N PHE A 541 -12.98 48.30 -9.96
CA PHE A 541 -11.75 48.97 -9.57
C PHE A 541 -12.02 50.20 -8.70
N LEU A 542 -12.94 51.06 -9.12
CA LEU A 542 -13.26 52.31 -8.41
C LEU A 542 -13.90 52.04 -7.02
N GLU A 543 -14.75 51.03 -6.91
CA GLU A 543 -15.39 50.64 -5.65
C GLU A 543 -14.41 50.04 -4.66
N ASN A 544 -13.34 49.36 -5.14
CA ASN A 544 -12.37 48.66 -4.30
C ASN A 544 -11.00 49.33 -4.26
N LEU A 545 -10.85 50.56 -4.69
CA LEU A 545 -9.58 51.25 -4.82
C LEU A 545 -8.71 51.15 -3.54
N GLY A 546 -9.28 51.40 -2.37
CA GLY A 546 -8.57 51.34 -1.09
C GLY A 546 -8.14 49.97 -0.64
N LYS A 547 -8.59 48.91 -1.32
CA LYS A 547 -8.15 47.52 -1.07
C LYS A 547 -7.12 47.05 -2.11
N VAL A 548 -7.08 47.71 -3.25
CA VAL A 548 -6.29 47.31 -4.42
C VAL A 548 -4.94 48.02 -4.44
N ILE A 549 -4.88 49.26 -4.02
CA ILE A 549 -3.65 50.07 -3.89
C ILE A 549 -2.80 49.75 -2.65
#